data_f0a6f3386349f8ebb75ceafa0cc478a2
#
_entry.id   f0a6f3386349f8ebb75ceafa0cc478a2
#
_cell.length_a   1.000
_cell.length_b   1.000
_cell.length_c   1.000
_cell.angle_alpha   90.00
_cell.angle_beta   90.00
_cell.angle_gamma   90.00
#
_symmetry.space_group_name_H-M   'P 1'
#
loop_
_entity.id
_entity.type
_entity.pdbx_description
1 polymer ?
#
loop_
_entity_poly.entity_id
_entity_poly.type
_entity_poly.pdbx_seq_one_letter_code
_entity_poly.pdbx_strand_id
1 'polypeptide(L)'
;MSQVVLFGESNFLQSRSLAIYKLATHLRQHNISVQPIWAWRQITEKQFKVLCYKFIKKDTMVVGLSATMLIKRQDGKEMFFGIPDDIFAERINLIKSLAPGAKIVVGGSQISHTNLVKIPNYKLVDYFLTGQGEEVLRYIVDNFNSIKTTSITPPTIADSQAPYETFHLSNTQFTDQDVIIEKESVPLELARGCIFKCSYCSFDLNGKTKGDYIKRPPTLREELLRNYETLGIQNYYICDDLINDSEEKVDAFLGVTQSLPFKISYSGYLRLDLIHRFPTMAAKLRESGLVATFFGVETINDRSGRAVGKGLGLKRISNALAVCKEAWKDQVVVEIGIILGLPYDTPETKHELLNWLDSDPASIIKLINVKPLFINPAPGSHSSDVDKNPGQFGYTVSPVPPTTKSVNWQTKDYSLSQAVEDCNHVTDQYYKNTKFKDNISIFNIPYLLSLTEYKTEFMNTLLHDTPGPEWQDSESWLKYLTKITATHRALYLDRLLRLK
;
A
#
# COMPACT_ATOMS: atom_id res chain seq x y z
N MET A 1 5.78 20.23 -22.86
CA MET A 1 5.10 20.78 -21.66
C MET A 1 4.02 19.79 -21.26
N SER A 2 3.78 19.60 -19.97
CA SER A 2 2.85 18.55 -19.52
C SER A 2 1.43 19.08 -19.42
N GLN A 3 0.48 18.46 -20.13
CA GLN A 3 -0.94 18.78 -20.04
C GLN A 3 -1.50 18.34 -18.66
N VAL A 4 -0.93 17.28 -18.08
CA VAL A 4 -1.35 16.73 -16.79
C VAL A 4 -0.14 16.60 -15.87
N VAL A 5 -0.26 17.05 -14.62
CA VAL A 5 0.73 16.83 -13.56
C VAL A 5 0.06 16.02 -12.45
N LEU A 6 0.66 14.89 -12.07
CA LEU A 6 0.12 13.98 -11.07
C LEU A 6 1.03 13.92 -9.86
N PHE A 7 0.55 14.37 -8.71
CA PHE A 7 1.26 14.23 -7.44
C PHE A 7 0.79 12.99 -6.70
N GLY A 8 1.75 12.17 -6.28
CA GLY A 8 1.51 11.01 -5.43
C GLY A 8 2.63 10.81 -4.43
N GLU A 9 2.30 10.24 -3.29
CA GLU A 9 3.26 9.84 -2.28
C GLU A 9 2.67 8.67 -1.51
N SER A 10 3.51 7.72 -1.12
CA SER A 10 3.07 6.64 -0.26
C SER A 10 3.40 6.94 1.20
N ASN A 11 2.73 6.22 2.09
CA ASN A 11 3.02 6.30 3.53
C ASN A 11 4.24 5.47 3.91
N PHE A 12 4.69 4.60 3.03
CA PHE A 12 5.87 3.77 3.23
C PHE A 12 7.10 4.48 2.65
N LEU A 13 8.20 4.45 3.39
CA LEU A 13 9.47 4.95 2.91
C LEU A 13 9.86 4.19 1.62
N GLN A 14 10.23 4.95 0.58
CA GLN A 14 10.75 4.42 -0.68
C GLN A 14 9.79 3.56 -1.51
N SER A 15 8.51 3.48 -1.15
CA SER A 15 7.51 2.81 -1.96
C SER A 15 6.71 3.81 -2.77
N ARG A 16 6.66 3.66 -4.08
CA ARG A 16 5.91 4.55 -4.96
C ARG A 16 4.43 4.16 -4.99
N SER A 17 3.54 5.13 -5.07
CA SER A 17 2.12 4.85 -5.31
C SER A 17 1.91 4.42 -6.77
N LEU A 18 1.36 3.24 -7.00
CA LEU A 18 1.03 2.74 -8.35
C LEU A 18 0.11 3.70 -9.11
N ALA A 19 -0.86 4.30 -8.44
CA ALA A 19 -1.96 5.03 -9.07
C ALA A 19 -1.49 6.10 -10.06
N ILE A 20 -0.51 6.95 -9.70
CA ILE A 20 -0.05 8.02 -10.60
C ILE A 20 0.66 7.49 -11.84
N TYR A 21 1.36 6.36 -11.74
CA TYR A 21 2.06 5.74 -12.88
C TYR A 21 1.11 4.99 -13.80
N LYS A 22 0.10 4.35 -13.23
CA LYS A 22 -0.98 3.72 -13.99
C LYS A 22 -1.76 4.74 -14.81
N LEU A 23 -2.19 5.82 -14.16
CA LEU A 23 -2.85 6.95 -14.82
C LEU A 23 -1.95 7.58 -15.90
N ALA A 24 -0.66 7.79 -15.60
CA ALA A 24 0.29 8.33 -16.56
C ALA A 24 0.45 7.41 -17.78
N THR A 25 0.57 6.09 -17.57
CA THR A 25 0.65 5.12 -18.66
C THR A 25 -0.59 5.20 -19.55
N HIS A 26 -1.79 5.18 -18.95
CA HIS A 26 -3.05 5.25 -19.69
C HIS A 26 -3.18 6.55 -20.51
N LEU A 27 -2.88 7.69 -19.91
CA LEU A 27 -2.94 8.99 -20.59
C LEU A 27 -1.91 9.09 -21.72
N ARG A 28 -0.68 8.63 -21.52
CA ARG A 28 0.38 8.60 -22.54
C ARG A 28 0.00 7.73 -23.74
N GLN A 29 -0.70 6.61 -23.52
CA GLN A 29 -1.23 5.77 -24.60
C GLN A 29 -2.29 6.48 -25.45
N HIS A 30 -2.89 7.55 -24.93
CA HIS A 30 -3.84 8.43 -25.65
C HIS A 30 -3.20 9.76 -26.07
N ASN A 31 -1.87 9.82 -26.21
CA ASN A 31 -1.11 11.00 -26.61
C ASN A 31 -1.26 12.22 -25.71
N ILE A 32 -1.63 12.04 -24.46
CA ILE A 32 -1.68 13.10 -23.44
C ILE A 32 -0.36 13.13 -22.70
N SER A 33 0.29 14.32 -22.66
CA SER A 33 1.56 14.49 -21.95
C SER A 33 1.34 14.58 -20.45
N VAL A 34 2.02 13.70 -19.68
CA VAL A 34 1.84 13.56 -18.23
C VAL A 34 3.16 13.55 -17.51
N GLN A 35 3.27 14.34 -16.44
CA GLN A 35 4.38 14.31 -15.50
C GLN A 35 3.92 13.76 -14.14
N PRO A 36 4.26 12.53 -13.77
CA PRO A 36 4.12 12.03 -12.41
C PRO A 36 5.22 12.63 -11.51
N ILE A 37 4.82 13.03 -10.31
CA ILE A 37 5.73 13.56 -9.29
C ILE A 37 5.47 12.80 -7.99
N TRP A 38 6.43 11.98 -7.58
CA TRP A 38 6.37 11.23 -6.33
C TRP A 38 6.97 12.06 -5.19
N ALA A 39 6.36 13.21 -4.91
CA ALA A 39 6.75 14.08 -3.83
C ALA A 39 5.61 15.07 -3.52
N TRP A 40 5.15 15.11 -2.29
CA TRP A 40 4.13 16.05 -1.85
C TRP A 40 4.34 16.50 -0.41
N ARG A 41 4.33 15.59 0.58
CA ARG A 41 4.47 15.91 2.00
C ARG A 41 5.92 16.04 2.46
N GLN A 42 6.76 15.15 1.97
CA GLN A 42 8.15 14.99 2.42
C GLN A 42 9.14 15.89 1.66
N ILE A 43 8.69 17.05 1.24
CA ILE A 43 9.48 18.09 0.59
C ILE A 43 9.25 19.43 1.28
N THR A 44 10.27 20.27 1.27
CA THR A 44 10.16 21.64 1.77
C THR A 44 9.30 22.51 0.82
N GLU A 45 8.73 23.60 1.35
CA GLU A 45 7.97 24.53 0.51
C GLU A 45 8.81 25.15 -0.61
N LYS A 46 10.12 25.35 -0.37
CA LYS A 46 11.06 25.78 -1.41
C LYS A 46 11.16 24.75 -2.54
N GLN A 47 11.31 23.47 -2.21
CA GLN A 47 11.36 22.38 -3.20
C GLN A 47 10.02 22.27 -3.95
N PHE A 48 8.90 22.36 -3.24
CA PHE A 48 7.57 22.33 -3.86
C PHE A 48 7.40 23.47 -4.88
N LYS A 49 7.76 24.70 -4.51
CA LYS A 49 7.73 25.85 -5.43
C LYS A 49 8.57 25.60 -6.69
N VAL A 50 9.80 25.09 -6.53
CA VAL A 50 10.67 24.78 -7.67
C VAL A 50 10.04 23.76 -8.61
N LEU A 51 9.44 22.69 -8.05
CA LEU A 51 8.73 21.67 -8.85
C LEU A 51 7.53 22.28 -9.59
N CYS A 52 6.73 23.10 -8.92
CA CYS A 52 5.59 23.78 -9.54
C CYS A 52 6.06 24.70 -10.70
N TYR A 53 7.05 25.54 -10.48
CA TYR A 53 7.59 26.40 -11.55
C TYR A 53 8.17 25.60 -12.73
N LYS A 54 8.70 24.41 -12.48
CA LYS A 54 9.23 23.56 -13.55
C LYS A 54 8.12 22.90 -14.36
N PHE A 55 7.17 22.25 -13.72
CA PHE A 55 6.24 21.32 -14.38
C PHE A 55 4.83 21.88 -14.62
N ILE A 56 4.41 22.90 -13.89
CA ILE A 56 3.09 23.52 -14.05
C ILE A 56 3.24 24.78 -14.87
N LYS A 57 2.56 24.83 -16.01
CA LYS A 57 2.58 25.94 -16.98
C LYS A 57 1.16 26.43 -17.22
N LYS A 58 1.03 27.60 -17.82
CA LYS A 58 -0.28 28.23 -18.11
C LYS A 58 -1.24 27.32 -18.88
N ASP A 59 -0.70 26.42 -19.70
CA ASP A 59 -1.42 25.42 -20.49
C ASP A 59 -1.61 24.07 -19.82
N THR A 60 -1.19 23.91 -18.56
CA THR A 60 -1.50 22.72 -17.77
C THR A 60 -3.01 22.66 -17.53
N MET A 61 -3.61 21.54 -17.94
CA MET A 61 -5.07 21.34 -17.91
C MET A 61 -5.53 20.73 -16.59
N VAL A 62 -4.79 19.73 -16.08
CA VAL A 62 -5.16 19.01 -14.86
C VAL A 62 -3.96 18.87 -13.93
N VAL A 63 -4.21 19.13 -12.65
CA VAL A 63 -3.31 18.73 -11.57
C VAL A 63 -4.03 17.70 -10.69
N GLY A 64 -3.56 16.46 -10.79
CA GLY A 64 -4.13 15.33 -10.05
C GLY A 64 -3.37 15.06 -8.75
N LEU A 65 -4.12 14.78 -7.68
CA LEU A 65 -3.59 14.51 -6.34
C LEU A 65 -4.09 13.16 -5.83
N SER A 66 -3.20 12.36 -5.28
CA SER A 66 -3.58 11.11 -4.63
C SER A 66 -4.20 11.36 -3.25
N ALA A 67 -5.41 10.85 -3.03
CA ALA A 67 -6.09 10.94 -1.75
C ALA A 67 -5.29 10.31 -0.60
N THR A 68 -4.52 9.27 -0.86
CA THR A 68 -3.72 8.57 0.15
C THR A 68 -2.77 9.50 0.90
N MET A 69 -2.25 10.53 0.23
CA MET A 69 -1.35 11.51 0.84
C MET A 69 -2.07 12.70 1.50
N LEU A 70 -3.36 12.87 1.28
CA LEU A 70 -4.12 14.04 1.71
C LEU A 70 -5.01 13.75 2.92
N ILE A 71 -5.54 12.53 3.03
CA ILE A 71 -6.52 12.19 4.06
C ILE A 71 -5.90 12.33 5.45
N LYS A 72 -6.55 13.15 6.26
CA LYS A 72 -6.23 13.30 7.67
C LYS A 72 -6.68 12.05 8.42
N ARG A 73 -5.75 11.45 9.14
CA ARG A 73 -6.05 10.43 10.15
C ARG A 73 -5.50 10.92 11.47
N GLN A 74 -6.39 11.14 12.42
CA GLN A 74 -6.02 11.59 13.74
C GLN A 74 -6.13 10.42 14.72
N ASP A 75 -5.04 10.15 15.43
CA ASP A 75 -5.00 9.21 16.53
C ASP A 75 -4.67 10.02 17.79
N GLY A 76 -5.66 10.24 18.64
CA GLY A 76 -5.52 11.17 19.76
C GLY A 76 -5.16 12.59 19.30
N LYS A 77 -4.02 13.11 19.77
CA LYS A 77 -3.49 14.44 19.40
C LYS A 77 -2.54 14.40 18.19
N GLU A 78 -2.11 13.21 17.75
CA GLU A 78 -1.15 13.08 16.66
C GLU A 78 -1.83 12.85 15.31
N MET A 79 -1.40 13.60 14.31
CA MET A 79 -1.86 13.49 12.94
C MET A 79 -0.88 12.59 12.15
N PHE A 80 -1.25 11.33 11.95
CA PHE A 80 -0.37 10.35 11.28
C PHE A 80 -0.24 10.54 9.78
N PHE A 81 -1.23 11.14 9.12
CA PHE A 81 -1.29 11.30 7.66
C PHE A 81 -1.94 12.62 7.30
N GLY A 82 -1.70 13.05 6.07
CA GLY A 82 -2.28 14.27 5.56
C GLY A 82 -1.29 15.44 5.57
N ILE A 83 -1.81 16.58 5.25
CA ILE A 83 -1.11 17.85 5.21
C ILE A 83 -1.96 18.87 5.94
N PRO A 84 -1.41 19.85 6.67
CA PRO A 84 -2.17 20.94 7.27
C PRO A 84 -3.02 21.71 6.24
N ASP A 85 -4.18 22.20 6.67
CA ASP A 85 -5.16 22.87 5.79
C ASP A 85 -4.59 24.12 5.12
N ASP A 86 -3.79 24.90 5.85
CA ASP A 86 -3.11 26.10 5.39
C ASP A 86 -2.06 25.76 4.31
N ILE A 87 -1.20 24.77 4.57
CA ILE A 87 -0.19 24.32 3.59
C ILE A 87 -0.88 23.78 2.33
N PHE A 88 -1.95 23.01 2.46
CA PHE A 88 -2.72 22.54 1.30
C PHE A 88 -3.26 23.71 0.48
N ALA A 89 -3.89 24.69 1.16
CA ALA A 89 -4.44 25.88 0.50
C ALA A 89 -3.35 26.70 -0.20
N GLU A 90 -2.22 26.93 0.45
CA GLU A 90 -1.08 27.65 -0.14
C GLU A 90 -0.56 26.95 -1.40
N ARG A 91 -0.43 25.61 -1.37
CA ARG A 91 0.01 24.82 -2.52
C ARG A 91 -0.98 24.87 -3.67
N ILE A 92 -2.28 24.74 -3.40
CA ILE A 92 -3.30 24.85 -4.45
C ILE A 92 -3.34 26.28 -5.03
N ASN A 93 -3.23 27.31 -4.20
CA ASN A 93 -3.18 28.70 -4.66
C ASN A 93 -1.96 28.95 -5.54
N LEU A 94 -0.78 28.43 -5.21
CA LEU A 94 0.39 28.48 -6.07
C LEU A 94 0.13 27.81 -7.43
N ILE A 95 -0.43 26.60 -7.43
CA ILE A 95 -0.78 25.86 -8.66
C ILE A 95 -1.74 26.69 -9.51
N LYS A 96 -2.80 27.23 -8.92
CA LYS A 96 -3.78 28.09 -9.63
C LYS A 96 -3.18 29.40 -10.11
N SER A 97 -2.20 29.96 -9.42
CA SER A 97 -1.50 31.18 -9.90
C SER A 97 -0.66 30.92 -11.15
N LEU A 98 -0.08 29.72 -11.28
CA LEU A 98 0.73 29.30 -12.45
C LEU A 98 -0.14 28.83 -13.62
N ALA A 99 -1.24 28.13 -13.31
CA ALA A 99 -2.20 27.59 -14.27
C ALA A 99 -3.64 27.91 -13.83
N PRO A 100 -4.15 29.13 -14.05
CA PRO A 100 -5.46 29.55 -13.56
C PRO A 100 -6.62 28.69 -14.07
N GLY A 101 -6.50 28.13 -15.27
CA GLY A 101 -7.51 27.25 -15.88
C GLY A 101 -7.44 25.79 -15.40
N ALA A 102 -6.31 25.37 -14.80
CA ALA A 102 -6.12 23.97 -14.44
C ALA A 102 -7.19 23.46 -13.47
N LYS A 103 -7.65 22.23 -13.68
CA LYS A 103 -8.57 21.54 -12.76
C LYS A 103 -7.78 20.79 -11.70
N ILE A 104 -8.13 21.00 -10.43
CA ILE A 104 -7.60 20.22 -9.31
C ILE A 104 -8.47 18.99 -9.14
N VAL A 105 -7.86 17.84 -9.33
CA VAL A 105 -8.53 16.52 -9.29
C VAL A 105 -7.95 15.68 -8.18
N VAL A 106 -8.78 15.12 -7.30
CA VAL A 106 -8.35 14.22 -6.23
C VAL A 106 -8.97 12.85 -6.46
N GLY A 107 -8.13 11.80 -6.48
CA GLY A 107 -8.58 10.42 -6.69
C GLY A 107 -7.85 9.42 -5.80
N GLY A 108 -8.33 8.19 -5.84
CA GLY A 108 -7.75 7.05 -5.10
C GLY A 108 -8.79 6.30 -4.28
N SER A 109 -8.47 5.08 -3.86
CA SER A 109 -9.36 4.16 -3.14
C SER A 109 -9.93 4.69 -1.82
N GLN A 110 -9.36 5.76 -1.28
CA GLN A 110 -9.83 6.38 -0.04
C GLN A 110 -10.93 7.44 -0.30
N ILE A 111 -11.25 7.77 -1.55
CA ILE A 111 -12.32 8.73 -1.86
C ILE A 111 -13.67 8.03 -1.80
N SER A 112 -14.55 8.57 -0.96
CA SER A 112 -15.95 8.20 -0.90
C SER A 112 -16.78 9.42 -0.55
N HIS A 113 -18.07 9.39 -0.82
CA HIS A 113 -18.98 10.49 -0.50
C HIS A 113 -18.93 10.92 0.97
N THR A 114 -18.64 10.00 1.88
CA THR A 114 -18.57 10.24 3.32
C THR A 114 -17.21 10.71 3.82
N ASN A 115 -16.16 10.58 3.01
CA ASN A 115 -14.77 10.86 3.42
C ASN A 115 -14.22 12.21 2.94
N LEU A 116 -14.97 12.98 2.14
CA LEU A 116 -14.48 14.25 1.57
C LEU A 116 -14.06 15.25 2.64
N VAL A 117 -14.77 15.27 3.75
CA VAL A 117 -14.46 16.15 4.90
C VAL A 117 -13.09 15.86 5.55
N LYS A 118 -12.51 14.69 5.26
CA LYS A 118 -11.16 14.31 5.71
C LYS A 118 -10.05 14.88 4.80
N ILE A 119 -10.41 15.46 3.64
CA ILE A 119 -9.48 16.14 2.76
C ILE A 119 -9.35 17.60 3.21
N PRO A 120 -8.11 18.10 3.40
CA PRO A 120 -7.90 19.50 3.76
C PRO A 120 -8.53 20.44 2.73
N ASN A 121 -9.24 21.47 3.18
CA ASN A 121 -9.81 22.48 2.29
C ASN A 121 -10.43 21.90 1.00
N TYR A 122 -11.20 20.81 1.13
CA TYR A 122 -11.76 20.04 0.00
C TYR A 122 -12.54 20.91 -1.01
N LYS A 123 -13.00 22.08 -0.61
CA LYS A 123 -13.68 23.07 -1.47
C LYS A 123 -12.78 23.69 -2.53
N LEU A 124 -11.45 23.57 -2.41
CA LEU A 124 -10.48 24.00 -3.41
C LEU A 124 -10.25 22.96 -4.52
N VAL A 125 -10.86 21.79 -4.40
CA VAL A 125 -10.80 20.70 -5.37
C VAL A 125 -11.94 20.84 -6.36
N ASP A 126 -11.64 20.75 -7.66
CA ASP A 126 -12.67 20.84 -8.72
C ASP A 126 -13.41 19.48 -8.89
N TYR A 127 -12.69 18.35 -8.83
CA TYR A 127 -13.28 17.02 -9.01
C TYR A 127 -12.71 15.99 -8.03
N PHE A 128 -13.59 15.14 -7.51
CA PHE A 128 -13.24 13.93 -6.81
C PHE A 128 -13.55 12.72 -7.68
N LEU A 129 -12.56 11.84 -7.90
CA LEU A 129 -12.73 10.62 -8.68
C LEU A 129 -12.84 9.41 -7.74
N THR A 130 -13.93 8.69 -7.86
CA THR A 130 -14.14 7.38 -7.22
C THR A 130 -13.98 6.26 -8.26
N GLY A 131 -13.73 5.04 -7.81
CA GLY A 131 -13.53 3.90 -8.71
C GLY A 131 -12.22 3.98 -9.49
N GLN A 132 -12.23 3.51 -10.73
CA GLN A 132 -11.04 3.49 -11.62
C GLN A 132 -10.87 4.84 -12.30
N GLY A 133 -9.73 5.49 -12.06
CA GLY A 133 -9.51 6.87 -12.52
C GLY A 133 -9.07 7.02 -13.98
N GLU A 134 -8.67 5.95 -14.66
CA GLU A 134 -8.00 6.00 -15.95
C GLU A 134 -8.88 6.69 -17.01
N GLU A 135 -10.08 6.17 -17.27
CA GLU A 135 -10.99 6.71 -18.29
C GLU A 135 -11.61 8.04 -17.89
N VAL A 136 -11.95 8.21 -16.61
CA VAL A 136 -12.55 9.46 -16.14
C VAL A 136 -11.55 10.62 -16.25
N LEU A 137 -10.29 10.39 -15.89
CA LEU A 137 -9.26 11.42 -16.00
C LEU A 137 -8.99 11.77 -17.47
N ARG A 138 -8.94 10.77 -18.36
CA ARG A 138 -8.85 10.99 -19.80
C ARG A 138 -10.03 11.84 -20.32
N TYR A 139 -11.25 11.47 -19.93
CA TYR A 139 -12.45 12.23 -20.31
C TYR A 139 -12.40 13.70 -19.87
N ILE A 140 -11.90 13.98 -18.66
CA ILE A 140 -11.73 15.37 -18.18
C ILE A 140 -10.74 16.14 -19.06
N VAL A 141 -9.65 15.50 -19.50
CA VAL A 141 -8.66 16.15 -20.38
C VAL A 141 -9.21 16.37 -21.79
N ASP A 142 -9.82 15.33 -22.38
CA ASP A 142 -10.38 15.40 -23.74
C ASP A 142 -11.49 16.46 -23.88
N ASN A 143 -12.25 16.67 -22.80
CA ASN A 143 -13.36 17.61 -22.77
C ASN A 143 -13.05 18.91 -22.00
N PHE A 144 -11.78 19.19 -21.74
CA PHE A 144 -11.34 20.31 -20.89
C PHE A 144 -12.00 21.66 -21.23
N ASN A 145 -12.08 22.01 -22.50
CA ASN A 145 -12.65 23.28 -22.97
C ASN A 145 -14.18 23.33 -22.93
N SER A 146 -14.85 22.21 -22.95
CA SER A 146 -16.32 22.07 -22.94
C SER A 146 -16.89 21.91 -21.54
N ILE A 147 -16.05 21.46 -20.59
CA ILE A 147 -16.43 21.38 -19.18
C ILE A 147 -16.48 22.80 -18.65
N LYS A 148 -17.68 23.41 -18.69
CA LYS A 148 -17.89 24.76 -18.13
C LYS A 148 -17.45 24.81 -16.69
N THR A 149 -16.64 25.80 -16.34
CA THR A 149 -16.33 26.23 -14.97
C THR A 149 -17.57 26.83 -14.35
N THR A 150 -18.62 26.03 -14.09
CA THR A 150 -19.58 26.42 -13.06
C THR A 150 -18.84 26.30 -11.75
N SER A 151 -18.91 27.34 -10.91
CA SER A 151 -18.45 27.26 -9.52
C SER A 151 -19.28 26.20 -8.81
N ILE A 152 -18.82 24.95 -8.90
CA ILE A 152 -19.52 23.81 -8.31
C ILE A 152 -19.10 23.76 -6.85
N THR A 153 -19.98 24.22 -6.01
CA THR A 153 -19.90 24.03 -4.57
C THR A 153 -21.08 23.17 -4.17
N PRO A 154 -20.92 21.93 -3.79
CA PRO A 154 -19.67 21.17 -3.50
C PRO A 154 -18.97 20.64 -4.76
N PRO A 155 -17.69 20.22 -4.65
CA PRO A 155 -16.93 19.64 -5.77
C PRO A 155 -17.64 18.42 -6.35
N THR A 156 -17.57 18.27 -7.67
CA THR A 156 -18.24 17.17 -8.37
C THR A 156 -17.54 15.85 -8.08
N ILE A 157 -18.32 14.82 -7.76
CA ILE A 157 -17.85 13.46 -7.67
C ILE A 157 -18.14 12.79 -9.01
N ALA A 158 -17.07 12.35 -9.67
CA ALA A 158 -17.16 11.55 -10.88
C ALA A 158 -16.87 10.09 -10.50
N ASP A 159 -17.89 9.23 -10.68
CA ASP A 159 -17.76 7.80 -10.43
C ASP A 159 -17.44 7.08 -11.73
N SER A 160 -16.36 6.34 -11.73
CA SER A 160 -15.98 5.50 -12.84
C SER A 160 -16.70 4.17 -12.76
N GLN A 161 -17.68 4.00 -13.60
CA GLN A 161 -18.32 2.72 -13.91
C GLN A 161 -17.52 1.91 -14.94
N ALA A 162 -16.23 2.27 -15.17
CA ALA A 162 -15.41 1.58 -16.16
C ALA A 162 -15.39 0.08 -15.86
N PRO A 163 -15.75 -0.76 -16.84
CA PRO A 163 -15.85 -2.18 -16.61
C PRO A 163 -14.46 -2.74 -16.29
N TYR A 164 -14.40 -3.65 -15.33
CA TYR A 164 -13.24 -4.48 -15.02
C TYR A 164 -12.72 -5.28 -16.22
N GLU A 165 -13.53 -5.37 -17.26
CA GLU A 165 -13.31 -6.17 -18.46
C GLU A 165 -11.99 -5.86 -19.17
N THR A 166 -11.44 -4.67 -18.98
CA THR A 166 -10.16 -4.28 -19.59
C THR A 166 -8.96 -4.38 -18.66
N PHE A 167 -9.17 -4.64 -17.36
CA PHE A 167 -8.06 -4.71 -16.40
C PHE A 167 -7.01 -5.75 -16.79
N HIS A 168 -7.45 -6.91 -17.26
CA HIS A 168 -6.56 -8.00 -17.66
C HIS A 168 -5.58 -7.65 -18.79
N LEU A 169 -5.86 -6.57 -19.53
CA LEU A 169 -5.00 -6.03 -20.58
C LEU A 169 -4.19 -4.80 -20.13
N SER A 170 -4.46 -4.27 -18.94
CA SER A 170 -3.80 -3.06 -18.49
C SER A 170 -2.37 -3.35 -17.99
N ASN A 171 -1.43 -2.52 -18.35
CA ASN A 171 -0.05 -2.58 -17.90
C ASN A 171 0.41 -1.21 -17.34
N THR A 172 1.52 -1.20 -16.65
CA THR A 172 2.19 0.02 -16.18
C THR A 172 3.52 0.14 -16.89
N GLN A 173 3.65 1.17 -17.71
CA GLN A 173 4.85 1.42 -18.50
C GLN A 173 5.59 2.61 -17.92
N PHE A 174 6.70 2.33 -17.24
CA PHE A 174 7.60 3.36 -16.76
C PHE A 174 8.42 3.93 -17.90
N THR A 175 8.74 5.21 -17.80
CA THR A 175 9.57 5.98 -18.76
C THR A 175 10.60 6.81 -17.99
N ASP A 176 11.54 7.42 -18.70
CA ASP A 176 12.53 8.34 -18.11
C ASP A 176 11.88 9.51 -17.33
N GLN A 177 10.67 9.94 -17.74
CA GLN A 177 9.93 10.99 -17.05
C GLN A 177 9.47 10.58 -15.64
N ASP A 178 9.38 9.28 -15.35
CA ASP A 178 8.97 8.77 -14.04
C ASP A 178 10.11 8.76 -13.03
N VAL A 179 11.34 9.00 -13.51
CA VAL A 179 12.56 9.13 -12.67
C VAL A 179 12.72 7.97 -11.72
N ILE A 180 12.68 6.72 -12.26
CA ILE A 180 12.97 5.54 -11.45
C ILE A 180 14.45 5.55 -11.07
N ILE A 181 14.74 5.35 -9.80
CA ILE A 181 16.11 5.23 -9.29
C ILE A 181 16.62 3.81 -9.54
N GLU A 182 17.88 3.69 -9.91
CA GLU A 182 18.49 2.38 -10.14
C GLU A 182 18.26 1.42 -8.97
N LYS A 183 17.87 0.19 -9.28
CA LYS A 183 17.55 -0.90 -8.34
C LYS A 183 16.34 -0.64 -7.44
N GLU A 184 15.65 0.49 -7.59
CA GLU A 184 14.44 0.79 -6.81
C GLU A 184 13.37 -0.29 -6.98
N SER A 185 12.62 -0.56 -5.89
CA SER A 185 11.40 -1.38 -5.99
C SER A 185 10.26 -0.54 -6.51
N VAL A 186 9.67 -0.96 -7.63
CA VAL A 186 8.51 -0.29 -8.21
C VAL A 186 7.23 -1.08 -7.98
N PRO A 187 6.06 -0.42 -7.97
CA PRO A 187 4.79 -1.10 -7.82
C PRO A 187 4.47 -1.98 -9.03
N LEU A 188 3.97 -3.19 -8.76
CA LEU A 188 3.43 -4.11 -9.75
C LEU A 188 2.04 -4.56 -9.32
N GLU A 189 1.09 -4.60 -10.24
CA GLU A 189 -0.28 -5.07 -10.02
C GLU A 189 -0.51 -6.33 -10.86
N LEU A 190 -0.76 -7.47 -10.20
CA LEU A 190 -1.11 -8.74 -10.87
C LEU A 190 -2.62 -8.91 -10.94
N ALA A 191 -3.34 -8.37 -9.95
CA ALA A 191 -4.78 -8.47 -9.82
C ALA A 191 -5.36 -7.24 -9.14
N ARG A 192 -6.62 -6.93 -9.47
CA ARG A 192 -7.37 -5.84 -8.83
C ARG A 192 -8.61 -6.41 -8.16
N GLY A 193 -8.45 -6.78 -6.89
CA GLY A 193 -9.47 -7.37 -6.05
C GLY A 193 -9.04 -8.68 -5.37
N CYS A 194 -9.95 -9.24 -4.58
CA CYS A 194 -9.73 -10.43 -3.78
C CYS A 194 -10.97 -11.36 -3.85
N ILE A 195 -10.76 -12.67 -3.88
CA ILE A 195 -11.86 -13.65 -3.85
C ILE A 195 -12.52 -13.74 -2.48
N PHE A 196 -11.81 -13.37 -1.42
CA PHE A 196 -12.32 -13.45 -0.05
C PHE A 196 -13.16 -12.22 0.31
N LYS A 197 -14.05 -12.39 1.29
CA LYS A 197 -14.92 -11.35 1.85
C LYS A 197 -14.84 -11.40 3.37
N CYS A 198 -13.67 -11.02 3.93
CA CYS A 198 -13.48 -10.93 5.37
C CYS A 198 -14.28 -9.76 5.95
N SER A 199 -15.02 -9.99 7.05
CA SER A 199 -15.98 -9.02 7.59
C SER A 199 -15.35 -7.72 8.11
N TYR A 200 -14.05 -7.71 8.40
CA TYR A 200 -13.30 -6.51 8.81
C TYR A 200 -12.64 -5.77 7.65
N CYS A 201 -12.64 -6.37 6.45
CA CYS A 201 -11.91 -5.83 5.30
C CYS A 201 -12.72 -4.74 4.60
N SER A 202 -12.11 -3.57 4.45
CA SER A 202 -12.69 -2.40 3.78
C SER A 202 -12.24 -2.22 2.33
N PHE A 203 -11.55 -3.18 1.74
CA PHE A 203 -11.22 -3.14 0.32
C PHE A 203 -12.46 -3.34 -0.54
N ASP A 204 -12.60 -2.50 -1.57
CA ASP A 204 -13.85 -2.36 -2.33
C ASP A 204 -14.14 -3.53 -3.25
N LEU A 205 -13.11 -4.27 -3.63
CA LEU A 205 -13.15 -5.24 -4.70
C LEU A 205 -13.04 -6.67 -4.17
N ASN A 206 -13.69 -6.88 -3.03
CA ASN A 206 -13.79 -8.17 -2.35
C ASN A 206 -14.83 -9.09 -2.98
N GLY A 207 -14.69 -10.40 -2.75
CA GLY A 207 -15.68 -11.43 -3.13
C GLY A 207 -15.76 -11.66 -4.63
N LYS A 208 -14.64 -11.56 -5.35
CA LYS A 208 -14.55 -11.88 -6.77
C LYS A 208 -14.86 -13.36 -7.01
N THR A 209 -15.68 -13.63 -7.96
CA THR A 209 -16.13 -15.00 -8.33
C THR A 209 -15.59 -15.48 -9.66
N LYS A 210 -15.02 -14.56 -10.48
CA LYS A 210 -14.44 -14.84 -11.80
C LYS A 210 -12.99 -14.36 -11.83
N GLY A 211 -12.16 -14.97 -12.67
CA GLY A 211 -10.75 -14.58 -12.84
C GLY A 211 -10.51 -13.34 -13.70
N ASP A 212 -11.53 -12.56 -14.00
CA ASP A 212 -11.46 -11.32 -14.80
C ASP A 212 -10.70 -10.18 -14.13
N TYR A 213 -10.48 -10.28 -12.83
CA TYR A 213 -9.69 -9.34 -12.03
C TYR A 213 -8.17 -9.62 -12.08
N ILE A 214 -7.73 -10.68 -12.76
CA ILE A 214 -6.31 -11.10 -12.85
C ILE A 214 -5.74 -10.65 -14.19
N LYS A 215 -4.55 -10.06 -14.19
CA LYS A 215 -3.82 -9.68 -15.39
C LYS A 215 -3.43 -10.93 -16.19
N ARG A 216 -3.60 -10.88 -17.51
CA ARG A 216 -3.22 -11.99 -18.39
C ARG A 216 -1.71 -12.21 -18.40
N PRO A 217 -1.23 -13.47 -18.39
CA PRO A 217 0.21 -13.76 -18.41
C PRO A 217 0.98 -13.07 -19.54
N PRO A 218 0.49 -13.03 -20.80
CA PRO A 218 1.19 -12.31 -21.87
C PRO A 218 1.34 -10.82 -21.59
N THR A 219 0.28 -10.16 -21.08
CA THR A 219 0.29 -8.73 -20.74
C THR A 219 1.29 -8.45 -19.61
N LEU A 220 1.32 -9.32 -18.59
CA LEU A 220 2.27 -9.21 -17.48
C LEU A 220 3.71 -9.39 -17.95
N ARG A 221 3.95 -10.40 -18.82
CA ARG A 221 5.27 -10.65 -19.39
C ARG A 221 5.79 -9.46 -20.18
N GLU A 222 4.95 -8.89 -21.04
CA GLU A 222 5.26 -7.68 -21.80
C GLU A 222 5.61 -6.50 -20.91
N GLU A 223 4.82 -6.27 -19.86
CA GLU A 223 5.07 -5.20 -18.87
C GLU A 223 6.44 -5.36 -18.21
N LEU A 224 6.76 -6.55 -17.72
CA LEU A 224 8.03 -6.84 -17.05
C LEU A 224 9.22 -6.71 -18.00
N LEU A 225 9.13 -7.26 -19.22
CA LEU A 225 10.16 -7.13 -20.24
C LEU A 225 10.42 -5.67 -20.60
N ARG A 226 9.37 -4.94 -20.96
CA ARG A 226 9.49 -3.53 -21.35
C ARG A 226 10.13 -2.68 -20.25
N ASN A 227 9.68 -2.85 -19.00
CA ASN A 227 10.21 -2.08 -17.87
C ASN A 227 11.69 -2.42 -17.59
N TYR A 228 12.08 -3.68 -17.81
CA TYR A 228 13.48 -4.08 -17.74
C TYR A 228 14.32 -3.50 -18.90
N GLU A 229 13.86 -3.65 -20.13
CA GLU A 229 14.57 -3.16 -21.32
C GLU A 229 14.73 -1.63 -21.32
N THR A 230 13.71 -0.91 -20.81
CA THR A 230 13.73 0.56 -20.77
C THR A 230 14.55 1.11 -19.61
N LEU A 231 14.42 0.54 -18.41
CA LEU A 231 14.93 1.12 -17.17
C LEU A 231 15.69 0.14 -16.27
N GLY A 232 15.91 -1.12 -16.70
CA GLY A 232 16.59 -2.13 -15.89
C GLY A 232 15.83 -2.59 -14.65
N ILE A 233 14.51 -2.44 -14.61
CA ILE A 233 13.71 -2.72 -13.41
C ILE A 233 13.61 -4.23 -13.17
N GLN A 234 14.03 -4.67 -11.98
CA GLN A 234 13.99 -6.07 -11.53
C GLN A 234 13.36 -6.23 -10.14
N ASN A 235 13.21 -5.14 -9.39
CA ASN A 235 12.67 -5.17 -8.03
C ASN A 235 11.26 -4.61 -8.01
N TYR A 236 10.36 -5.37 -7.40
CA TYR A 236 8.94 -5.03 -7.35
C TYR A 236 8.39 -5.16 -5.93
N TYR A 237 7.37 -4.40 -5.63
CA TYR A 237 6.42 -4.76 -4.60
C TYR A 237 5.04 -4.93 -5.24
N ILE A 238 4.39 -6.04 -4.94
CA ILE A 238 3.10 -6.36 -5.53
C ILE A 238 2.02 -5.68 -4.72
N CYS A 239 1.21 -4.85 -5.42
CA CYS A 239 0.17 -4.01 -4.81
C CYS A 239 -1.16 -4.73 -4.65
N ASP A 240 -1.25 -6.00 -5.03
CA ASP A 240 -2.47 -6.79 -4.92
C ASP A 240 -2.92 -6.93 -3.47
N ASP A 241 -4.22 -6.96 -3.24
CA ASP A 241 -4.80 -7.32 -1.93
C ASP A 241 -4.38 -8.73 -1.50
N LEU A 242 -4.07 -9.59 -2.48
CA LEU A 242 -3.62 -10.96 -2.27
C LEU A 242 -2.93 -11.51 -3.53
N ILE A 243 -1.71 -12.04 -3.37
CA ILE A 243 -0.97 -12.65 -4.49
C ILE A 243 -1.43 -14.09 -4.73
N ASN A 244 -1.60 -14.85 -3.67
CA ASN A 244 -1.82 -16.29 -3.71
C ASN A 244 -3.28 -16.70 -3.51
N ASP A 245 -4.22 -16.02 -4.12
CA ASP A 245 -5.66 -16.31 -3.98
C ASP A 245 -6.10 -17.58 -4.74
N SER A 246 -5.28 -18.10 -5.67
CA SER A 246 -5.47 -19.42 -6.28
C SER A 246 -4.14 -20.06 -6.71
N GLU A 247 -4.09 -21.39 -6.91
CA GLU A 247 -2.92 -22.06 -7.47
C GLU A 247 -2.66 -21.61 -8.91
N GLU A 248 -3.71 -21.46 -9.70
CA GLU A 248 -3.63 -21.07 -11.10
C GLU A 248 -2.97 -19.68 -11.26
N LYS A 249 -3.28 -18.73 -10.37
CA LYS A 249 -2.65 -17.41 -10.38
C LYS A 249 -1.16 -17.50 -10.04
N VAL A 250 -0.80 -18.31 -9.04
CA VAL A 250 0.61 -18.52 -8.66
C VAL A 250 1.37 -19.25 -9.77
N ASP A 251 0.77 -20.28 -10.39
CA ASP A 251 1.37 -21.01 -11.50
C ASP A 251 1.55 -20.14 -12.73
N ALA A 252 0.56 -19.32 -13.07
CA ALA A 252 0.64 -18.36 -14.16
C ALA A 252 1.76 -17.32 -13.91
N PHE A 253 1.87 -16.81 -12.70
CA PHE A 253 2.92 -15.87 -12.34
C PHE A 253 4.30 -16.51 -12.37
N LEU A 254 4.46 -17.73 -11.84
CA LEU A 254 5.70 -18.51 -11.93
C LEU A 254 6.10 -18.73 -13.40
N GLY A 255 5.16 -19.16 -14.24
CA GLY A 255 5.42 -19.35 -15.66
C GLY A 255 5.89 -18.06 -16.37
N VAL A 256 5.30 -16.92 -16.02
CA VAL A 256 5.76 -15.62 -16.53
C VAL A 256 7.18 -15.34 -16.08
N THR A 257 7.48 -15.43 -14.77
CA THR A 257 8.81 -15.09 -14.25
C THR A 257 9.92 -16.00 -14.77
N GLN A 258 9.63 -17.30 -14.94
CA GLN A 258 10.56 -18.27 -15.55
C GLN A 258 10.81 -18.02 -17.05
N SER A 259 9.86 -17.40 -17.76
CA SER A 259 10.00 -17.06 -19.18
C SER A 259 10.80 -15.79 -19.45
N LEU A 260 11.17 -15.03 -18.40
CA LEU A 260 11.96 -13.80 -18.53
C LEU A 260 13.44 -14.12 -18.70
N PRO A 261 14.22 -13.34 -19.49
CA PRO A 261 15.66 -13.49 -19.61
C PRO A 261 16.44 -12.95 -18.40
N PHE A 262 15.76 -12.51 -17.36
CA PHE A 262 16.31 -11.99 -16.11
C PHE A 262 15.47 -12.45 -14.91
N LYS A 263 16.02 -12.34 -13.71
CA LYS A 263 15.32 -12.67 -12.47
C LYS A 263 14.72 -11.41 -11.87
N ILE A 264 13.51 -11.53 -11.30
CA ILE A 264 12.90 -10.48 -10.48
C ILE A 264 13.01 -10.82 -8.99
N SER A 265 12.95 -9.79 -8.14
CA SER A 265 12.74 -9.92 -6.70
C SER A 265 11.48 -9.17 -6.33
N TYR A 266 10.61 -9.76 -5.51
CA TYR A 266 9.40 -9.08 -5.11
C TYR A 266 8.97 -9.36 -3.68
N SER A 267 8.11 -8.48 -3.18
CA SER A 267 7.38 -8.62 -1.92
C SER A 267 5.88 -8.42 -2.11
N GLY A 268 5.07 -8.89 -1.17
CA GLY A 268 3.62 -8.63 -1.19
C GLY A 268 2.81 -9.42 -0.16
N TYR A 269 1.49 -9.32 -0.25
CA TYR A 269 0.54 -9.92 0.68
C TYR A 269 0.19 -11.36 0.31
N LEU A 270 0.23 -12.25 1.30
CA LEU A 270 -0.13 -13.66 1.17
C LEU A 270 -1.11 -14.12 2.26
N ARG A 271 -1.80 -15.23 2.01
CA ARG A 271 -2.64 -15.95 2.99
C ARG A 271 -2.08 -17.32 3.30
N LEU A 272 -1.99 -17.65 4.59
CA LEU A 272 -1.50 -18.95 5.06
C LEU A 272 -2.48 -20.10 4.85
N ASP A 273 -3.79 -19.84 4.84
CA ASP A 273 -4.81 -20.87 4.61
C ASP A 273 -4.68 -21.52 3.22
N LEU A 274 -4.25 -20.75 2.23
CA LEU A 274 -4.01 -21.27 0.89
C LEU A 274 -2.71 -22.08 0.82
N ILE A 275 -1.66 -21.66 1.52
CA ILE A 275 -0.43 -22.46 1.65
C ILE A 275 -0.71 -23.75 2.43
N HIS A 276 -1.54 -23.69 3.48
CA HIS A 276 -1.97 -24.89 4.20
C HIS A 276 -2.71 -25.88 3.29
N ARG A 277 -3.58 -25.36 2.42
CA ARG A 277 -4.36 -26.18 1.47
C ARG A 277 -3.51 -26.70 0.32
N PHE A 278 -2.57 -25.91 -0.16
CA PHE A 278 -1.71 -26.16 -1.32
C PHE A 278 -0.23 -25.97 -0.95
N PRO A 279 0.41 -26.92 -0.26
CA PRO A 279 1.75 -26.74 0.28
C PRO A 279 2.84 -26.44 -0.75
N THR A 280 2.69 -26.93 -2.00
CA THR A 280 3.63 -26.66 -3.09
C THR A 280 3.71 -25.17 -3.48
N MET A 281 2.67 -24.40 -3.13
CA MET A 281 2.60 -22.96 -3.40
C MET A 281 3.76 -22.20 -2.75
N ALA A 282 4.23 -22.62 -1.57
CA ALA A 282 5.35 -21.97 -0.90
C ALA A 282 6.63 -22.00 -1.75
N ALA A 283 6.98 -23.16 -2.31
CA ALA A 283 8.15 -23.31 -3.20
C ALA A 283 7.97 -22.49 -4.48
N LYS A 284 6.80 -22.55 -5.13
CA LYS A 284 6.48 -21.79 -6.35
C LYS A 284 6.62 -20.29 -6.17
N LEU A 285 6.17 -19.74 -5.04
CA LEU A 285 6.33 -18.33 -4.69
C LEU A 285 7.81 -17.95 -4.56
N ARG A 286 8.63 -18.79 -3.92
CA ARG A 286 10.07 -18.53 -3.80
C ARG A 286 10.77 -18.61 -5.16
N GLU A 287 10.44 -19.59 -5.98
CA GLU A 287 10.98 -19.75 -7.32
C GLU A 287 10.63 -18.58 -8.24
N SER A 288 9.43 -18.00 -8.09
CA SER A 288 9.02 -16.82 -8.87
C SER A 288 9.69 -15.52 -8.43
N GLY A 289 10.49 -15.53 -7.34
CA GLY A 289 11.29 -14.39 -6.90
C GLY A 289 10.85 -13.72 -5.60
N LEU A 290 9.99 -14.34 -4.79
CA LEU A 290 9.58 -13.82 -3.47
C LEU A 290 10.79 -13.68 -2.54
N VAL A 291 11.00 -12.49 -1.96
CA VAL A 291 12.05 -12.21 -0.96
C VAL A 291 11.51 -11.68 0.36
N ALA A 292 10.26 -11.21 0.38
CA ALA A 292 9.59 -10.81 1.60
C ALA A 292 8.07 -10.94 1.46
N THR A 293 7.38 -11.21 2.55
CA THR A 293 5.92 -11.34 2.55
C THR A 293 5.28 -10.84 3.82
N PHE A 294 4.06 -10.31 3.68
CA PHE A 294 3.16 -10.03 4.77
C PHE A 294 2.02 -11.06 4.78
N PHE A 295 1.92 -11.81 5.86
CA PHE A 295 0.76 -12.65 6.07
C PHE A 295 -0.30 -11.95 6.92
N GLY A 296 -1.48 -11.73 6.35
CA GLY A 296 -2.63 -11.38 7.16
C GLY A 296 -3.07 -12.60 7.98
N VAL A 297 -2.52 -12.81 9.15
CA VAL A 297 -2.95 -13.84 10.10
C VAL A 297 -4.21 -13.39 10.82
N GLU A 298 -4.24 -12.14 11.25
CA GLU A 298 -5.28 -11.38 11.92
C GLU A 298 -5.57 -11.88 13.35
N THR A 299 -5.71 -13.19 13.55
CA THR A 299 -5.93 -13.78 14.86
C THR A 299 -5.50 -15.24 14.89
N ILE A 300 -5.03 -15.68 16.05
CA ILE A 300 -4.77 -17.11 16.35
C ILE A 300 -5.97 -17.81 17.00
N ASN A 301 -7.00 -17.03 17.38
CA ASN A 301 -8.22 -17.55 18.00
C ASN A 301 -9.17 -18.10 16.92
N ASP A 302 -9.44 -19.40 16.97
CA ASP A 302 -10.30 -20.11 16.02
C ASP A 302 -11.72 -19.52 15.94
N ARG A 303 -12.27 -19.07 17.07
CA ARG A 303 -13.62 -18.54 17.16
C ARG A 303 -13.69 -17.14 16.53
N SER A 304 -12.72 -16.29 16.83
CA SER A 304 -12.57 -14.96 16.22
C SER A 304 -12.38 -15.10 14.71
N GLY A 305 -11.46 -15.96 14.27
CA GLY A 305 -11.19 -16.20 12.86
C GLY A 305 -12.43 -16.64 12.06
N ARG A 306 -13.24 -17.55 12.61
CA ARG A 306 -14.51 -17.94 11.98
C ARG A 306 -15.52 -16.79 11.91
N ALA A 307 -15.64 -16.01 12.98
CA ALA A 307 -16.58 -14.90 13.05
C ALA A 307 -16.33 -13.81 12.00
N VAL A 308 -15.06 -13.60 11.65
CA VAL A 308 -14.66 -12.59 10.66
C VAL A 308 -14.34 -13.15 9.26
N GLY A 309 -14.64 -14.45 9.03
CA GLY A 309 -14.42 -15.07 7.72
C GLY A 309 -12.95 -15.33 7.37
N LYS A 310 -12.05 -15.39 8.38
CA LYS A 310 -10.63 -15.71 8.19
C LYS A 310 -10.34 -17.21 8.33
N GLY A 311 -11.02 -17.90 9.23
CA GLY A 311 -11.20 -19.34 9.27
C GLY A 311 -9.99 -20.24 9.54
N LEU A 312 -8.80 -19.70 9.76
CA LEU A 312 -7.58 -20.48 10.00
C LEU A 312 -7.25 -20.50 11.49
N GLY A 313 -7.41 -21.66 12.13
CA GLY A 313 -7.06 -21.82 13.53
C GLY A 313 -5.57 -22.06 13.77
N LEU A 314 -5.13 -21.89 15.01
CA LEU A 314 -3.73 -21.92 15.44
C LEU A 314 -2.93 -23.10 14.86
N LYS A 315 -3.46 -24.31 14.94
CA LYS A 315 -2.78 -25.51 14.41
C LYS A 315 -2.51 -25.42 12.91
N ARG A 316 -3.45 -24.90 12.13
CA ARG A 316 -3.30 -24.75 10.67
C ARG A 316 -2.35 -23.62 10.31
N ILE A 317 -2.38 -22.52 11.07
CA ILE A 317 -1.40 -21.42 10.96
C ILE A 317 0.01 -21.98 11.15
N SER A 318 0.24 -22.69 12.26
CA SER A 318 1.55 -23.29 12.59
C SER A 318 2.02 -24.28 11.53
N ASN A 319 1.14 -25.13 11.01
CA ASN A 319 1.47 -26.06 9.93
C ASN A 319 1.86 -25.33 8.64
N ALA A 320 1.13 -24.27 8.26
CA ALA A 320 1.45 -23.50 7.07
C ALA A 320 2.80 -22.76 7.20
N LEU A 321 3.10 -22.22 8.39
CA LEU A 321 4.41 -21.61 8.67
C LEU A 321 5.55 -22.62 8.61
N ALA A 322 5.34 -23.86 9.08
CA ALA A 322 6.33 -24.92 8.96
C ALA A 322 6.61 -25.29 7.49
N VAL A 323 5.59 -25.33 6.63
CA VAL A 323 5.75 -25.50 5.18
C VAL A 323 6.57 -24.35 4.58
N CYS A 324 6.28 -23.10 4.96
CA CYS A 324 7.05 -21.94 4.51
C CYS A 324 8.52 -22.03 4.98
N LYS A 325 8.77 -22.39 6.23
CA LYS A 325 10.11 -22.54 6.82
C LYS A 325 10.95 -23.55 6.03
N GLU A 326 10.37 -24.69 5.72
CA GLU A 326 11.05 -25.75 4.92
C GLU A 326 11.31 -25.28 3.49
N ALA A 327 10.34 -24.66 2.82
CA ALA A 327 10.47 -24.23 1.43
C ALA A 327 11.40 -23.02 1.24
N TRP A 328 11.45 -22.12 2.21
CA TRP A 328 12.15 -20.83 2.03
C TRP A 328 13.53 -20.76 2.67
N LYS A 329 13.84 -21.57 3.67
CA LYS A 329 15.18 -21.70 4.27
C LYS A 329 15.89 -20.35 4.48
N ASP A 330 15.30 -19.48 5.27
CA ASP A 330 15.87 -18.14 5.55
C ASP A 330 16.16 -17.26 4.32
N GLN A 331 15.40 -17.42 3.25
CA GLN A 331 15.54 -16.61 2.05
C GLN A 331 14.38 -15.62 1.85
N VAL A 332 13.38 -15.67 2.72
CA VAL A 332 12.20 -14.81 2.67
C VAL A 332 11.94 -14.19 4.04
N VAL A 333 11.88 -12.88 4.09
CA VAL A 333 11.50 -12.15 5.31
C VAL A 333 9.98 -12.24 5.49
N VAL A 334 9.55 -12.73 6.65
CA VAL A 334 8.14 -12.92 6.97
C VAL A 334 7.68 -11.89 7.99
N GLU A 335 6.71 -11.09 7.60
CA GLU A 335 5.93 -10.21 8.48
C GLU A 335 4.52 -10.77 8.66
N ILE A 336 3.94 -10.64 9.85
CA ILE A 336 2.54 -10.99 10.08
C ILE A 336 1.73 -9.78 10.55
N GLY A 337 0.47 -9.72 10.12
CA GLY A 337 -0.53 -8.79 10.64
C GLY A 337 -1.44 -9.49 11.65
N ILE A 338 -1.62 -8.84 12.80
CA ILE A 338 -2.53 -9.26 13.87
C ILE A 338 -3.48 -8.10 14.21
N ILE A 339 -4.74 -8.42 14.41
CA ILE A 339 -5.76 -7.49 14.88
C ILE A 339 -6.21 -7.93 16.26
N LEU A 340 -5.98 -7.10 17.28
CA LEU A 340 -6.56 -7.31 18.61
C LEU A 340 -7.89 -6.57 18.74
N GLY A 341 -8.83 -7.20 19.41
CA GLY A 341 -10.19 -6.69 19.55
C GLY A 341 -11.16 -7.22 18.51
N LEU A 342 -10.82 -8.28 17.80
CA LEU A 342 -11.78 -9.02 16.99
C LEU A 342 -12.87 -9.68 17.88
N PRO A 343 -14.04 -10.07 17.33
CA PRO A 343 -15.07 -10.73 18.11
C PRO A 343 -14.49 -11.90 18.89
N TYR A 344 -14.86 -12.04 20.17
CA TYR A 344 -14.40 -13.07 21.11
C TYR A 344 -12.95 -12.93 21.61
N ASP A 345 -12.24 -11.87 21.26
CA ASP A 345 -10.97 -11.56 21.93
C ASP A 345 -11.24 -11.11 23.38
N THR A 346 -10.30 -11.45 24.25
CA THR A 346 -10.30 -11.12 25.68
C THR A 346 -8.91 -10.61 26.07
N PRO A 347 -8.71 -10.05 27.28
CA PRO A 347 -7.38 -9.67 27.77
C PRO A 347 -6.34 -10.80 27.75
N GLU A 348 -6.77 -12.06 27.79
CA GLU A 348 -5.92 -13.24 27.72
C GLU A 348 -5.34 -13.48 26.33
N THR A 349 -6.02 -13.01 25.27
CA THR A 349 -5.62 -13.19 23.86
C THR A 349 -4.18 -12.71 23.61
N LYS A 350 -3.74 -11.62 24.26
CA LYS A 350 -2.36 -11.13 24.12
C LYS A 350 -1.31 -12.12 24.68
N HIS A 351 -1.62 -12.80 25.78
CA HIS A 351 -0.72 -13.79 26.40
C HIS A 351 -0.62 -15.05 25.52
N GLU A 352 -1.75 -15.51 24.99
CA GLU A 352 -1.78 -16.60 24.04
C GLU A 352 -0.97 -16.28 22.78
N LEU A 353 -1.10 -15.05 22.28
CA LEU A 353 -0.35 -14.55 21.12
C LEU A 353 1.16 -14.53 21.39
N LEU A 354 1.59 -13.98 22.54
CA LEU A 354 3.02 -13.94 22.92
C LEU A 354 3.59 -15.35 23.08
N ASN A 355 2.89 -16.25 23.76
CA ASN A 355 3.30 -17.64 23.90
C ASN A 355 3.44 -18.36 22.56
N TRP A 356 2.53 -18.08 21.62
CA TRP A 356 2.63 -18.64 20.27
C TRP A 356 3.80 -18.06 19.48
N LEU A 357 4.03 -16.76 19.56
CA LEU A 357 5.16 -16.11 18.88
C LEU A 357 6.52 -16.64 19.34
N ASP A 358 6.64 -17.11 20.60
CA ASP A 358 7.82 -17.77 21.13
C ASP A 358 7.95 -19.24 20.71
N SER A 359 6.96 -19.81 20.00
CA SER A 359 6.98 -21.22 19.58
C SER A 359 7.81 -21.44 18.32
N ASP A 360 8.33 -22.69 18.14
CA ASP A 360 9.14 -23.06 16.96
C ASP A 360 8.45 -22.81 15.61
N PRO A 361 7.16 -23.12 15.41
CA PRO A 361 6.49 -22.82 14.15
C PRO A 361 6.47 -21.33 13.81
N ALA A 362 6.45 -20.44 14.81
CA ALA A 362 6.46 -19.01 14.63
C ALA A 362 7.88 -18.43 14.43
N SER A 363 8.93 -19.20 14.59
CA SER A 363 10.35 -18.71 14.49
C SER A 363 10.72 -18.16 13.12
N ILE A 364 9.98 -18.51 12.06
CA ILE A 364 10.13 -17.91 10.72
C ILE A 364 9.67 -16.45 10.68
N ILE A 365 8.76 -16.04 11.58
CA ILE A 365 8.26 -14.68 11.66
C ILE A 365 9.39 -13.78 12.14
N LYS A 366 9.65 -12.69 11.42
CA LYS A 366 10.70 -11.73 11.76
C LYS A 366 10.16 -10.34 12.06
N LEU A 367 9.00 -10.02 11.53
CA LEU A 367 8.34 -8.75 11.75
C LEU A 367 6.88 -8.99 12.14
N ILE A 368 6.37 -8.19 13.06
CA ILE A 368 4.95 -8.20 13.42
C ILE A 368 4.34 -6.80 13.28
N ASN A 369 3.09 -6.76 12.85
CA ASN A 369 2.28 -5.55 12.78
C ASN A 369 0.99 -5.80 13.56
N VAL A 370 0.98 -5.44 14.84
CA VAL A 370 -0.17 -5.64 15.73
C VAL A 370 -0.95 -4.34 15.82
N LYS A 371 -2.22 -4.39 15.47
CA LYS A 371 -3.11 -3.22 15.49
C LYS A 371 -4.41 -3.54 16.20
N PRO A 372 -5.00 -2.56 16.90
CA PRO A 372 -6.36 -2.73 17.39
C PRO A 372 -7.36 -2.72 16.22
N LEU A 373 -8.49 -3.37 16.39
CA LEU A 373 -9.59 -3.24 15.44
C LEU A 373 -10.04 -1.77 15.39
N PHE A 374 -10.04 -1.18 14.20
CA PHE A 374 -10.61 0.13 13.97
C PHE A 374 -11.96 0.00 13.27
N ILE A 375 -13.00 0.62 13.84
CA ILE A 375 -14.34 0.69 13.26
C ILE A 375 -14.56 2.10 12.76
N ASN A 376 -14.82 2.26 11.47
CA ASN A 376 -14.94 3.56 10.83
C ASN A 376 -16.13 4.34 11.39
N PRO A 377 -15.95 5.59 11.91
CA PRO A 377 -17.03 6.41 12.44
C PRO A 377 -18.03 6.91 11.39
N ALA A 378 -17.66 6.87 10.11
CA ALA A 378 -18.50 7.31 8.99
C ALA A 378 -18.48 6.23 7.90
N PRO A 379 -19.19 5.09 8.10
CA PRO A 379 -19.21 4.00 7.11
C PRO A 379 -19.89 4.45 5.81
N GLY A 380 -19.27 4.06 4.69
CA GLY A 380 -19.74 4.34 3.33
C GLY A 380 -19.82 3.06 2.51
N SER A 381 -19.95 3.21 1.18
CA SER A 381 -20.01 2.07 0.24
C SER A 381 -18.82 1.12 0.38
N HIS A 382 -17.65 1.66 0.69
CA HIS A 382 -16.37 0.95 0.83
C HIS A 382 -16.02 0.62 2.29
N SER A 383 -17.01 0.38 3.11
CA SER A 383 -16.82 0.01 4.51
C SER A 383 -17.03 -1.48 4.72
N SER A 384 -16.28 -2.03 5.67
CA SER A 384 -16.39 -3.43 6.06
C SER A 384 -17.78 -3.76 6.65
N ASP A 385 -18.11 -5.04 6.76
CA ASP A 385 -19.36 -5.45 7.42
C ASP A 385 -19.36 -5.05 8.90
N VAL A 386 -18.19 -5.10 9.56
CA VAL A 386 -18.02 -4.64 10.94
C VAL A 386 -18.27 -3.14 11.08
N ASP A 387 -17.79 -2.32 10.11
CA ASP A 387 -18.05 -0.88 10.11
C ASP A 387 -19.54 -0.57 9.99
N LYS A 388 -20.24 -1.28 9.10
CA LYS A 388 -21.66 -1.07 8.81
C LYS A 388 -22.57 -1.54 9.93
N ASN A 389 -22.23 -2.66 10.56
CA ASN A 389 -23.10 -3.35 11.52
C ASN A 389 -22.30 -3.85 12.74
N PRO A 390 -21.64 -2.98 13.51
CA PRO A 390 -20.78 -3.40 14.61
C PRO A 390 -21.52 -4.23 15.67
N GLY A 391 -22.80 -3.95 15.92
CA GLY A 391 -23.62 -4.68 16.87
C GLY A 391 -23.81 -6.17 16.54
N GLN A 392 -23.81 -6.55 15.26
CA GLN A 392 -23.87 -7.97 14.84
C GLN A 392 -22.63 -8.77 15.25
N PHE A 393 -21.51 -8.07 15.45
CA PHE A 393 -20.23 -8.64 15.87
C PHE A 393 -19.99 -8.50 17.38
N GLY A 394 -21.00 -8.04 18.13
CA GLY A 394 -20.95 -7.90 19.59
C GLY A 394 -20.34 -6.58 20.10
N TYR A 395 -20.15 -5.59 19.21
CA TYR A 395 -19.63 -4.28 19.64
C TYR A 395 -20.76 -3.31 20.01
N THR A 396 -20.59 -2.68 21.16
CA THR A 396 -21.29 -1.44 21.51
C THR A 396 -20.36 -0.29 21.14
N VAL A 397 -20.87 0.71 20.40
CA VAL A 397 -20.07 1.84 19.91
C VAL A 397 -20.57 3.17 20.46
N SER A 398 -19.64 4.10 20.71
CA SER A 398 -19.94 5.48 21.07
C SER A 398 -19.64 6.41 19.91
N PRO A 399 -20.51 7.39 19.61
CA PRO A 399 -20.30 8.36 18.54
C PRO A 399 -19.03 9.17 18.76
N VAL A 400 -18.29 9.40 17.68
CA VAL A 400 -17.10 10.26 17.66
C VAL A 400 -17.10 11.10 16.37
N PRO A 401 -16.32 12.19 16.29
CA PRO A 401 -16.21 12.97 15.06
C PRO A 401 -15.76 12.10 13.87
N PRO A 402 -16.29 12.34 12.66
CA PRO A 402 -15.94 11.56 11.46
C PRO A 402 -14.45 11.56 11.09
N THR A 403 -13.69 12.54 11.57
CA THR A 403 -12.24 12.65 11.39
C THR A 403 -11.43 11.72 12.29
N THR A 404 -12.06 11.11 13.30
CA THR A 404 -11.43 10.14 14.19
C THR A 404 -11.12 8.84 13.42
N LYS A 405 -10.08 8.15 13.82
CA LYS A 405 -9.65 6.90 13.18
C LYS A 405 -10.62 5.74 13.41
N SER A 406 -11.22 5.68 14.60
CA SER A 406 -12.18 4.66 14.99
C SER A 406 -13.22 5.25 15.94
N VAL A 407 -14.43 4.67 15.93
CA VAL A 407 -15.37 4.87 17.04
C VAL A 407 -14.77 4.24 18.30
N ASN A 408 -15.15 4.73 19.47
CA ASN A 408 -14.91 4.03 20.72
C ASN A 408 -15.85 2.83 20.78
N TRP A 409 -15.29 1.62 20.78
CA TRP A 409 -16.04 0.39 20.86
C TRP A 409 -15.68 -0.42 22.11
N GLN A 410 -16.63 -1.18 22.55
CA GLN A 410 -16.45 -2.21 23.58
C GLN A 410 -17.26 -3.45 23.25
N THR A 411 -16.74 -4.60 23.61
CA THR A 411 -17.46 -5.87 23.72
C THR A 411 -17.78 -6.13 25.19
N LYS A 412 -18.33 -7.30 25.51
CA LYS A 412 -18.52 -7.71 26.91
C LYS A 412 -17.22 -7.74 27.71
N ASP A 413 -16.11 -8.18 27.06
CA ASP A 413 -14.86 -8.52 27.75
C ASP A 413 -13.68 -7.66 27.33
N TYR A 414 -13.81 -6.79 26.31
CA TYR A 414 -12.70 -6.04 25.73
C TYR A 414 -13.11 -4.67 25.19
N SER A 415 -12.19 -3.71 25.20
CA SER A 415 -12.44 -2.35 24.72
C SER A 415 -11.34 -1.87 23.78
N LEU A 416 -11.60 -0.81 22.99
CA LEU A 416 -10.61 -0.20 22.11
C LEU A 416 -9.36 0.26 22.88
N SER A 417 -9.53 0.90 24.06
CA SER A 417 -8.38 1.35 24.85
C SER A 417 -7.50 0.20 25.30
N GLN A 418 -8.10 -0.90 25.78
CA GLN A 418 -7.35 -2.11 26.14
C GLN A 418 -6.65 -2.71 24.93
N ALA A 419 -7.35 -2.80 23.78
CA ALA A 419 -6.74 -3.30 22.55
C ALA A 419 -5.53 -2.47 22.11
N VAL A 420 -5.58 -1.14 22.25
CA VAL A 420 -4.44 -0.24 21.95
C VAL A 420 -3.27 -0.53 22.90
N GLU A 421 -3.53 -0.61 24.21
CA GLU A 421 -2.50 -0.93 25.21
C GLU A 421 -1.88 -2.31 24.97
N ASP A 422 -2.70 -3.31 24.68
CA ASP A 422 -2.25 -4.67 24.43
C ASP A 422 -1.45 -4.79 23.12
N CYS A 423 -1.83 -4.06 22.07
CA CYS A 423 -1.02 -3.99 20.85
C CYS A 423 0.38 -3.43 21.10
N ASN A 424 0.48 -2.35 21.88
CA ASN A 424 1.77 -1.78 22.25
C ASN A 424 2.58 -2.78 23.09
N HIS A 425 1.95 -3.39 24.09
CA HIS A 425 2.60 -4.39 24.94
C HIS A 425 3.14 -5.58 24.13
N VAL A 426 2.34 -6.16 23.22
CA VAL A 426 2.78 -7.28 22.37
C VAL A 426 3.94 -6.85 21.49
N THR A 427 3.86 -5.66 20.88
CA THR A 427 4.91 -5.13 20.02
C THR A 427 6.21 -4.94 20.80
N ASP A 428 6.15 -4.31 21.97
CA ASP A 428 7.31 -4.05 22.83
C ASP A 428 7.96 -5.36 23.32
N GLN A 429 7.14 -6.36 23.74
CA GLN A 429 7.67 -7.64 24.19
C GLN A 429 8.31 -8.42 23.04
N TYR A 430 7.69 -8.45 21.88
CA TYR A 430 8.24 -9.14 20.71
C TYR A 430 9.59 -8.56 20.27
N TYR A 431 9.69 -7.22 20.23
CA TYR A 431 10.92 -6.55 19.79
C TYR A 431 11.93 -6.28 20.91
N LYS A 432 11.64 -6.65 22.16
CA LYS A 432 12.50 -6.38 23.33
C LYS A 432 13.95 -6.85 23.16
N ASN A 433 14.14 -7.99 22.50
CA ASN A 433 15.46 -8.60 22.31
C ASN A 433 16.00 -8.43 20.89
N THR A 434 15.31 -7.69 20.02
CA THR A 434 15.73 -7.48 18.64
C THR A 434 16.45 -6.14 18.50
N LYS A 435 17.58 -6.14 17.76
CA LYS A 435 18.44 -4.96 17.64
C LYS A 435 18.26 -4.17 16.35
N PHE A 436 17.76 -4.82 15.28
CA PHE A 436 17.90 -4.30 13.93
C PHE A 436 16.59 -4.17 13.14
N LYS A 437 15.42 -4.36 13.77
CA LYS A 437 14.15 -4.50 13.03
C LYS A 437 13.27 -3.26 12.96
N ASP A 438 13.68 -2.17 13.60
CA ASP A 438 12.92 -0.92 13.58
C ASP A 438 12.91 -0.28 12.18
N ASN A 439 11.74 0.23 11.78
CA ASN A 439 11.56 1.03 10.56
C ASN A 439 11.74 0.31 9.21
N ILE A 440 11.65 -1.01 9.17
CA ILE A 440 11.64 -1.79 7.94
C ILE A 440 10.21 -2.24 7.61
N SER A 441 9.83 -2.07 6.35
CA SER A 441 8.63 -2.66 5.76
C SER A 441 9.04 -3.72 4.74
N ILE A 442 8.28 -4.80 4.62
CA ILE A 442 8.51 -5.83 3.60
C ILE A 442 8.58 -5.24 2.18
N PHE A 443 7.87 -4.15 1.92
CA PHE A 443 7.84 -3.49 0.60
C PHE A 443 9.19 -2.88 0.21
N ASN A 444 10.05 -2.61 1.20
CA ASN A 444 11.37 -2.04 0.96
C ASN A 444 12.46 -3.14 0.81
N ILE A 445 12.17 -4.36 1.22
CA ILE A 445 13.16 -5.44 1.23
C ILE A 445 13.78 -5.70 -0.15
N PRO A 446 13.00 -5.81 -1.27
CA PRO A 446 13.61 -6.04 -2.58
C PRO A 446 14.62 -4.94 -2.96
N TYR A 447 14.30 -3.68 -2.66
CA TYR A 447 15.20 -2.55 -2.90
C TYR A 447 16.44 -2.60 -2.00
N LEU A 448 16.25 -2.75 -0.70
CA LEU A 448 17.35 -2.79 0.26
C LEU A 448 18.33 -3.93 -0.04
N LEU A 449 17.83 -5.11 -0.38
CA LEU A 449 18.64 -6.25 -0.81
C LEU A 449 19.43 -6.00 -2.09
N SER A 450 18.95 -5.14 -2.96
CA SER A 450 19.63 -4.83 -4.22
C SER A 450 20.67 -3.72 -4.11
N LEU A 451 20.56 -2.87 -3.09
CA LEU A 451 21.48 -1.75 -2.84
C LEU A 451 22.75 -2.17 -2.13
N THR A 452 22.66 -3.16 -1.25
CA THR A 452 23.78 -3.47 -0.37
C THR A 452 24.77 -4.40 -1.05
N GLU A 453 26.05 -4.06 -0.94
CA GLU A 453 27.18 -4.96 -1.24
C GLU A 453 27.17 -6.15 -0.27
N TYR A 454 26.53 -5.98 0.88
CA TYR A 454 26.46 -6.91 2.01
C TYR A 454 25.12 -7.64 2.06
N LYS A 455 24.64 -8.14 0.91
CA LYS A 455 23.31 -8.78 0.79
C LYS A 455 23.11 -9.92 1.81
N THR A 456 24.13 -10.75 1.99
CA THR A 456 24.10 -11.88 2.94
C THR A 456 24.04 -11.37 4.37
N GLU A 457 24.87 -10.39 4.73
CA GLU A 457 24.92 -9.78 6.06
C GLU A 457 23.62 -9.03 6.36
N PHE A 458 23.06 -8.33 5.38
CA PHE A 458 21.77 -7.66 5.51
C PHE A 458 20.62 -8.66 5.78
N MET A 459 20.61 -9.79 5.04
CA MET A 459 19.64 -10.86 5.32
C MET A 459 19.87 -11.48 6.70
N ASN A 460 21.12 -11.74 7.09
CA ASN A 460 21.43 -12.25 8.43
C ASN A 460 21.00 -11.29 9.53
N THR A 461 21.13 -9.99 9.31
CA THR A 461 20.62 -8.98 10.25
C THR A 461 19.10 -9.06 10.40
N LEU A 462 18.37 -9.16 9.29
CA LEU A 462 16.90 -9.27 9.32
C LEU A 462 16.40 -10.60 9.90
N LEU A 463 17.13 -11.68 9.66
CA LEU A 463 16.70 -13.03 10.01
C LEU A 463 17.23 -13.49 11.37
N HIS A 464 18.43 -13.05 11.77
CA HIS A 464 19.16 -13.57 12.93
C HIS A 464 19.71 -12.50 13.88
N ASP A 465 19.33 -11.22 13.71
CA ASP A 465 19.86 -10.09 14.49
C ASP A 465 21.38 -10.00 14.49
N THR A 466 22.03 -10.38 13.39
CA THR A 466 23.48 -10.39 13.28
C THR A 466 24.01 -9.03 12.82
N PRO A 467 25.00 -8.43 13.49
CA PRO A 467 25.63 -7.20 13.01
C PRO A 467 26.21 -7.34 11.61
N GLY A 468 26.14 -6.25 10.83
CA GLY A 468 26.79 -6.14 9.53
C GLY A 468 27.96 -5.15 9.56
N PRO A 469 28.71 -5.02 8.45
CA PRO A 469 29.91 -4.17 8.39
C PRO A 469 29.66 -2.69 8.73
N GLU A 470 28.50 -2.15 8.33
CA GLU A 470 28.13 -0.74 8.54
C GLU A 470 27.17 -0.52 9.72
N TRP A 471 26.77 -1.61 10.42
CA TRP A 471 25.84 -1.53 11.55
C TRP A 471 26.15 -2.58 12.62
N GLN A 472 26.59 -2.12 13.76
CA GLN A 472 26.96 -2.97 14.89
C GLN A 472 25.89 -3.01 16.00
N ASP A 473 24.97 -2.05 16.00
CA ASP A 473 23.89 -1.87 16.96
C ASP A 473 22.67 -1.20 16.32
N SER A 474 21.60 -1.03 17.10
CA SER A 474 20.35 -0.40 16.64
C SER A 474 20.55 1.04 16.17
N GLU A 475 21.45 1.80 16.77
CA GLU A 475 21.68 3.20 16.40
C GLU A 475 22.36 3.31 15.03
N SER A 476 23.43 2.54 14.81
CA SER A 476 24.13 2.49 13.52
C SER A 476 23.24 1.92 12.42
N TRP A 477 22.38 0.93 12.74
CA TRP A 477 21.37 0.41 11.84
C TRP A 477 20.37 1.48 11.40
N LEU A 478 19.80 2.22 12.35
CA LEU A 478 18.86 3.30 12.05
C LEU A 478 19.52 4.42 11.23
N LYS A 479 20.78 4.77 11.54
CA LYS A 479 21.57 5.72 10.75
C LYS A 479 21.77 5.22 9.32
N TYR A 480 22.08 3.94 9.14
CA TYR A 480 22.24 3.32 7.82
C TYR A 480 20.97 3.39 6.99
N LEU A 481 19.81 2.98 7.54
CA LEU A 481 18.52 3.07 6.86
C LEU A 481 18.11 4.51 6.53
N THR A 482 18.35 5.43 7.47
CA THR A 482 18.09 6.87 7.28
C THR A 482 18.94 7.43 6.15
N LYS A 483 20.24 7.08 6.08
CA LYS A 483 21.16 7.48 5.02
C LYS A 483 20.67 6.99 3.65
N ILE A 484 20.29 5.72 3.54
CA ILE A 484 19.74 5.16 2.29
C ILE A 484 18.49 5.94 1.85
N THR A 485 17.55 6.16 2.78
CA THR A 485 16.31 6.88 2.50
C THR A 485 16.56 8.32 2.03
N ALA A 486 17.44 9.04 2.73
CA ALA A 486 17.79 10.41 2.38
C ALA A 486 18.50 10.49 1.02
N THR A 487 19.43 9.56 0.75
CA THR A 487 20.15 9.47 -0.53
C THR A 487 19.18 9.18 -1.68
N HIS A 488 18.28 8.22 -1.53
CA HIS A 488 17.28 7.90 -2.54
C HIS A 488 16.40 9.10 -2.88
N ARG A 489 15.90 9.81 -1.87
CA ARG A 489 15.08 11.00 -2.05
C ARG A 489 15.87 12.13 -2.74
N ALA A 490 17.10 12.37 -2.31
CA ALA A 490 17.96 13.39 -2.92
C ALA A 490 18.22 13.10 -4.40
N LEU A 491 18.53 11.84 -4.74
CA LEU A 491 18.73 11.40 -6.13
C LEU A 491 17.46 11.58 -6.95
N TYR A 492 16.29 11.18 -6.40
CA TYR A 492 15.02 11.39 -7.08
C TYR A 492 14.75 12.85 -7.40
N LEU A 493 14.86 13.74 -6.42
CA LEU A 493 14.61 15.17 -6.60
C LEU A 493 15.63 15.81 -7.57
N ASP A 494 16.91 15.46 -7.46
CA ASP A 494 17.94 15.95 -8.37
C ASP A 494 17.65 15.54 -9.83
N ARG A 495 17.37 14.25 -10.07
CA ARG A 495 17.02 13.77 -11.41
C ARG A 495 15.73 14.38 -11.94
N LEU A 496 14.69 14.50 -11.09
CA LEU A 496 13.44 15.15 -11.46
C LEU A 496 13.65 16.60 -11.89
N LEU A 497 14.52 17.33 -11.18
CA LEU A 497 14.86 18.71 -11.51
C LEU A 497 15.73 18.83 -12.77
N ARG A 498 16.41 17.78 -13.20
CA ARG A 498 17.22 17.76 -14.45
C ARG A 498 16.43 17.31 -15.68
N LEU A 499 15.22 16.78 -15.55
CA LEU A 499 14.39 16.44 -16.72
C LEU A 499 14.27 17.67 -17.65
N LYS A 500 14.38 17.42 -18.96
CA LYS A 500 14.28 18.47 -20.00
C LYS A 500 12.83 18.83 -20.29
#